data_790c700b3d9729be2be68be1237ef004
#
_entry.id   790c700b3d9729be2be68be1237ef004
#
_cell.length_a   1.000
_cell.length_b   1.000
_cell.length_c   1.000
_cell.angle_alpha   90.00
_cell.angle_beta   90.00
_cell.angle_gamma   90.00
#
_symmetry.space_group_name_H-M   'P 1'
#
loop_
_entity.id
_entity.type
_entity.pdbx_description
1 polymer ?
#
loop_
_entity_poly.entity_id
_entity_poly.type
_entity_poly.pdbx_seq_one_letter_code
_entity_poly.pdbx_strand_id
1 'polypeptide(L)'
;MNNNNLLLSSNFIKLSIGGFASSIGFWIQIVLIIIIMYKLTESPFQVTFANIMWSLPWSIFGGFVGTLASKYDNKQLMLVGRTISIIAITILFIFSVTENLNVTVIYITLFFHGIGTVIDFPSRRMLMFDILGREFIVRGNAVESFLWQFSKLIGPLLAGFFLTYLSDSYGILLMIVFFFITLITTIMIDYTQPEAYKPQSQKVRIKDYSNLIKNNKIVLVVCAGTIIMNLFMFPQQSMAPFIAVEVLGRSAEFSSIIIAVEAVGAMITGMFIFGMNIKRIGIIFAVFSAISLFGLFIYSFSENYILSLGIILFVGFGIAGFGATQASVVQLSTNNNERPLAMGLLSICIGSSPIGSFLYGTIAENYGAQLTVRFLPITGCIILVAIVLITNVIHKISSEDK
;
A
#
# COMPACT_ATOMS: atom_id res chain seq x y z
N MET A 1 -26.77 -24.28 8.36
CA MET A 1 -25.46 -24.04 8.95
C MET A 1 -25.53 -22.76 9.75
N ASN A 2 -25.21 -22.78 11.03
CA ASN A 2 -25.28 -21.60 11.91
C ASN A 2 -24.38 -20.47 11.38
N ASN A 3 -24.99 -19.32 11.04
CA ASN A 3 -24.32 -18.17 10.41
C ASN A 3 -23.17 -17.55 11.23
N ASN A 4 -23.00 -17.91 12.50
CA ASN A 4 -21.98 -17.30 13.37
C ASN A 4 -20.54 -17.82 13.12
N ASN A 5 -20.31 -18.77 12.21
CA ASN A 5 -19.03 -19.46 12.07
C ASN A 5 -18.26 -19.22 10.77
N LEU A 6 -18.71 -18.36 9.85
CA LEU A 6 -17.99 -18.15 8.58
C LEU A 6 -16.60 -17.52 8.75
N LEU A 7 -16.43 -16.62 9.72
CA LEU A 7 -15.11 -16.08 10.08
C LEU A 7 -14.18 -17.10 10.72
N LEU A 8 -14.73 -18.18 11.24
CA LEU A 8 -13.98 -19.34 11.77
C LEU A 8 -13.94 -20.49 10.76
N SER A 9 -14.45 -20.31 9.55
CA SER A 9 -14.38 -21.33 8.51
C SER A 9 -12.92 -21.63 8.14
N SER A 10 -12.63 -22.91 7.92
CA SER A 10 -11.29 -23.38 7.54
C SER A 10 -10.75 -22.62 6.30
N ASN A 11 -11.60 -22.30 5.33
CA ASN A 11 -11.21 -21.58 4.12
C ASN A 11 -10.86 -20.12 4.40
N PHE A 12 -11.63 -19.41 5.25
CA PHE A 12 -11.31 -18.03 5.61
C PHE A 12 -10.05 -17.96 6.47
N ILE A 13 -9.83 -18.90 7.40
CA ILE A 13 -8.61 -18.95 8.21
C ILE A 13 -7.38 -19.16 7.31
N LYS A 14 -7.44 -20.12 6.36
CA LYS A 14 -6.35 -20.36 5.38
C LYS A 14 -6.08 -19.14 4.52
N LEU A 15 -7.14 -18.46 4.04
CA LEU A 15 -7.02 -17.24 3.25
C LEU A 15 -6.38 -16.11 4.08
N SER A 16 -6.77 -15.96 5.35
CA SER A 16 -6.24 -14.94 6.26
C SER A 16 -4.77 -15.21 6.61
N ILE A 17 -4.39 -16.46 6.89
CA ILE A 17 -2.99 -16.84 7.14
C ILE A 17 -2.14 -16.57 5.89
N GLY A 18 -2.61 -16.96 4.71
CA GLY A 18 -1.92 -16.68 3.45
C GLY A 18 -1.82 -15.18 3.17
N GLY A 19 -2.89 -14.42 3.41
CA GLY A 19 -2.89 -12.97 3.27
C GLY A 19 -1.93 -12.28 4.24
N PHE A 20 -1.86 -12.74 5.48
CA PHE A 20 -0.91 -12.23 6.48
C PHE A 20 0.53 -12.53 6.10
N ALA A 21 0.83 -13.78 5.69
CA ALA A 21 2.15 -14.15 5.21
C ALA A 21 2.58 -13.32 3.99
N SER A 22 1.67 -13.13 3.01
CA SER A 22 1.90 -12.27 1.85
C SER A 22 2.22 -10.84 2.26
N SER A 23 1.48 -10.30 3.23
CA SER A 23 1.68 -8.93 3.72
C SER A 23 3.02 -8.77 4.45
N ILE A 24 3.43 -9.75 5.26
CA ILE A 24 4.76 -9.74 5.90
C ILE A 24 5.86 -9.79 4.83
N GLY A 25 5.76 -10.72 3.86
CA GLY A 25 6.71 -10.82 2.76
C GLY A 25 6.83 -9.53 1.95
N PHE A 26 5.72 -8.85 1.70
CA PHE A 26 5.67 -7.56 1.04
C PHE A 26 6.41 -6.46 1.83
N TRP A 27 6.18 -6.34 3.15
CA TRP A 27 6.85 -5.33 3.96
C TRP A 27 8.33 -5.63 4.20
N ILE A 28 8.72 -6.91 4.26
CA ILE A 28 10.14 -7.33 4.22
C ILE A 28 10.74 -6.86 2.90
N GLN A 29 10.10 -7.13 1.75
CA GLN A 29 10.58 -6.73 0.43
C GLN A 29 10.83 -5.23 0.35
N ILE A 30 9.85 -4.40 0.76
CA ILE A 30 9.99 -2.93 0.69
C ILE A 30 11.28 -2.48 1.39
N VAL A 31 11.49 -2.88 2.63
CA VAL A 31 12.66 -2.44 3.40
C VAL A 31 13.95 -3.05 2.87
N LEU A 32 13.93 -4.34 2.59
CA LEU A 32 15.11 -5.07 2.14
C LEU A 32 15.62 -4.53 0.80
N ILE A 33 14.72 -4.28 -0.16
CA ILE A 33 15.11 -3.76 -1.48
C ILE A 33 15.63 -2.33 -1.40
N ILE A 34 14.99 -1.43 -0.65
CA ILE A 34 15.51 -0.06 -0.52
C ILE A 34 16.88 -0.01 0.15
N ILE A 35 17.16 -0.87 1.13
CA ILE A 35 18.46 -0.94 1.79
C ILE A 35 19.52 -1.59 0.86
N ILE A 36 19.18 -2.69 0.19
CA ILE A 36 20.10 -3.32 -0.78
C ILE A 36 20.43 -2.35 -1.92
N MET A 37 19.42 -1.69 -2.48
CA MET A 37 19.63 -0.71 -3.56
C MET A 37 20.46 0.48 -3.08
N TYR A 38 20.25 0.96 -1.85
CA TYR A 38 21.10 1.98 -1.24
C TYR A 38 22.56 1.52 -1.16
N LYS A 39 22.83 0.31 -0.64
CA LYS A 39 24.18 -0.25 -0.53
C LYS A 39 24.87 -0.44 -1.88
N LEU A 40 24.10 -0.78 -2.93
CA LEU A 40 24.65 -1.03 -4.27
C LEU A 40 24.92 0.24 -5.07
N THR A 41 24.17 1.31 -4.83
CA THR A 41 24.13 2.44 -5.78
C THR A 41 24.37 3.80 -5.15
N GLU A 42 24.06 3.96 -3.88
CA GLU A 42 24.01 5.25 -3.16
C GLU A 42 23.20 6.33 -3.91
N SER A 43 22.35 5.91 -4.88
CA SER A 43 21.56 6.79 -5.74
C SER A 43 20.09 6.78 -5.33
N PRO A 44 19.54 7.92 -4.85
CA PRO A 44 18.12 8.07 -4.56
C PRO A 44 17.23 7.74 -5.76
N PHE A 45 17.65 8.09 -6.97
CA PHE A 45 16.92 7.78 -8.19
C PHE A 45 16.81 6.27 -8.41
N GLN A 46 17.92 5.52 -8.28
CA GLN A 46 17.90 4.08 -8.50
C GLN A 46 17.09 3.34 -7.43
N VAL A 47 17.15 3.78 -6.17
CA VAL A 47 16.32 3.23 -5.08
C VAL A 47 14.83 3.45 -5.35
N THR A 48 14.42 4.65 -5.75
CA THR A 48 13.01 4.92 -6.07
C THR A 48 12.57 4.24 -7.36
N PHE A 49 13.47 4.06 -8.33
CA PHE A 49 13.18 3.35 -9.58
C PHE A 49 12.90 1.86 -9.34
N ALA A 50 13.53 1.24 -8.34
CA ALA A 50 13.16 -0.11 -7.91
C ALA A 50 11.69 -0.20 -7.46
N ASN A 51 11.21 0.79 -6.71
CA ASN A 51 9.81 0.86 -6.33
C ASN A 51 8.88 1.10 -7.54
N ILE A 52 9.33 1.89 -8.53
CA ILE A 52 8.61 2.05 -9.80
C ILE A 52 8.48 0.71 -10.51
N MET A 53 9.56 -0.07 -10.61
CA MET A 53 9.53 -1.38 -11.29
C MET A 53 8.52 -2.33 -10.66
N TRP A 54 8.42 -2.37 -9.33
CA TRP A 54 7.40 -3.16 -8.66
C TRP A 54 5.97 -2.63 -8.87
N SER A 55 5.77 -1.32 -8.86
CA SER A 55 4.44 -0.70 -8.94
C SER A 55 3.94 -0.48 -10.39
N LEU A 56 4.82 -0.47 -11.36
CA LEU A 56 4.49 -0.25 -12.78
C LEU A 56 3.47 -1.27 -13.33
N PRO A 57 3.55 -2.57 -13.03
CA PRO A 57 2.52 -3.53 -13.43
C PRO A 57 1.11 -3.18 -12.94
N TRP A 58 0.97 -2.57 -11.77
CA TRP A 58 -0.32 -2.11 -11.25
C TRP A 58 -0.94 -1.00 -12.12
N SER A 59 -0.11 -0.08 -12.60
CA SER A 59 -0.56 0.99 -13.48
C SER A 59 -0.94 0.49 -14.88
N ILE A 60 -0.20 -0.51 -15.41
CA ILE A 60 -0.40 -1.05 -16.76
C ILE A 60 -1.52 -2.09 -16.79
N PHE A 61 -1.50 -3.04 -15.87
CA PHE A 61 -2.35 -4.23 -15.90
C PHE A 61 -3.52 -4.20 -14.91
N GLY A 62 -3.55 -3.26 -13.95
CA GLY A 62 -4.56 -3.24 -12.88
C GLY A 62 -6.00 -3.23 -13.38
N GLY A 63 -6.30 -2.45 -14.42
CA GLY A 63 -7.63 -2.45 -15.04
C GLY A 63 -7.97 -3.73 -15.80
N PHE A 64 -6.96 -4.39 -16.37
CA PHE A 64 -7.13 -5.63 -17.13
C PHE A 64 -7.37 -6.85 -16.21
N VAL A 65 -6.70 -6.88 -15.07
CA VAL A 65 -6.82 -7.96 -14.09
C VAL A 65 -8.22 -8.03 -13.48
N GLY A 66 -8.88 -6.89 -13.26
CA GLY A 66 -10.29 -6.90 -12.87
C GLY A 66 -11.19 -7.66 -13.84
N THR A 67 -10.89 -7.58 -15.14
CA THR A 67 -11.59 -8.35 -16.19
C THR A 67 -11.21 -9.83 -16.17
N LEU A 68 -9.96 -10.17 -15.84
CA LEU A 68 -9.54 -11.57 -15.67
C LEU A 68 -10.23 -12.22 -14.47
N ALA A 69 -10.28 -11.54 -13.33
CA ALA A 69 -10.94 -12.02 -12.11
C ALA A 69 -12.45 -12.28 -12.29
N SER A 70 -13.08 -11.63 -13.28
CA SER A 70 -14.47 -11.90 -13.64
C SER A 70 -14.67 -13.11 -14.56
N LYS A 71 -13.62 -13.60 -15.22
CA LYS A 71 -13.71 -14.67 -16.22
C LYS A 71 -13.14 -16.00 -15.74
N TYR A 72 -12.13 -15.95 -14.89
CA TYR A 72 -11.39 -17.12 -14.44
C TYR A 72 -11.63 -17.37 -12.95
N ASP A 73 -11.36 -18.59 -12.51
CA ASP A 73 -11.42 -18.96 -11.10
C ASP A 73 -10.43 -18.15 -10.26
N ASN A 74 -10.94 -17.46 -9.22
CA ASN A 74 -10.15 -16.57 -8.41
C ASN A 74 -9.02 -17.30 -7.65
N LYS A 75 -9.24 -18.56 -7.22
CA LYS A 75 -8.20 -19.38 -6.60
C LYS A 75 -7.09 -19.71 -7.59
N GLN A 76 -7.43 -20.05 -8.84
CA GLN A 76 -6.43 -20.33 -9.89
C GLN A 76 -5.62 -19.07 -10.22
N LEU A 77 -6.25 -17.91 -10.36
CA LEU A 77 -5.56 -16.65 -10.58
C LEU A 77 -4.60 -16.33 -9.43
N MET A 78 -5.00 -16.54 -8.17
CA MET A 78 -4.11 -16.38 -7.02
C MET A 78 -2.91 -17.33 -7.11
N LEU A 79 -3.11 -18.61 -7.46
CA LEU A 79 -2.02 -19.56 -7.63
C LEU A 79 -1.03 -19.12 -8.71
N VAL A 80 -1.52 -18.65 -9.86
CA VAL A 80 -0.67 -18.13 -10.95
C VAL A 80 0.12 -16.90 -10.47
N GLY A 81 -0.53 -15.91 -9.88
CA GLY A 81 0.14 -14.70 -9.40
C GLY A 81 1.23 -15.00 -8.36
N ARG A 82 0.92 -15.90 -7.41
CA ARG A 82 1.86 -16.32 -6.36
C ARG A 82 3.04 -17.11 -6.90
N THR A 83 2.80 -17.98 -7.89
CA THR A 83 3.88 -18.73 -8.55
C THR A 83 4.82 -17.79 -9.29
N ILE A 84 4.30 -16.81 -10.05
CA ILE A 84 5.12 -15.78 -10.70
C ILE A 84 5.97 -15.03 -9.67
N SER A 85 5.37 -14.62 -8.55
CA SER A 85 6.07 -13.92 -7.47
C SER A 85 7.19 -14.76 -6.87
N ILE A 86 6.93 -16.04 -6.56
CA ILE A 86 7.94 -16.95 -5.99
C ILE A 86 9.09 -17.16 -6.96
N ILE A 87 8.81 -17.40 -8.25
CA ILE A 87 9.85 -17.56 -9.27
C ILE A 87 10.74 -16.31 -9.33
N ALA A 88 10.13 -15.12 -9.40
CA ALA A 88 10.87 -13.86 -9.46
C ALA A 88 11.79 -13.67 -8.23
N ILE A 89 11.26 -13.92 -7.02
CA ILE A 89 12.05 -13.78 -5.78
C ILE A 89 13.10 -14.88 -5.67
N THR A 90 12.83 -16.10 -6.15
CA THR A 90 13.81 -17.18 -6.19
C THR A 90 14.98 -16.84 -7.12
N ILE A 91 14.73 -16.23 -8.27
CA ILE A 91 15.76 -15.72 -9.16
C ILE A 91 16.61 -14.66 -8.43
N LEU A 92 15.96 -13.70 -7.75
CA LEU A 92 16.66 -12.70 -6.95
C LEU A 92 17.56 -13.34 -5.89
N PHE A 93 17.07 -14.38 -5.20
CA PHE A 93 17.83 -15.13 -4.20
C PHE A 93 19.06 -15.82 -4.80
N ILE A 94 18.91 -16.49 -5.96
CA ILE A 94 20.03 -17.18 -6.63
C ILE A 94 21.15 -16.17 -6.97
N PHE A 95 20.78 -15.01 -7.54
CA PHE A 95 21.76 -13.98 -7.86
C PHE A 95 22.42 -13.38 -6.59
N SER A 96 21.69 -13.33 -5.48
CA SER A 96 22.22 -12.85 -4.20
C SER A 96 23.25 -13.84 -3.60
N VAL A 97 22.93 -15.14 -3.60
CA VAL A 97 23.82 -16.18 -3.04
C VAL A 97 25.08 -16.38 -3.91
N THR A 98 24.95 -16.20 -5.23
CA THR A 98 26.09 -16.30 -6.17
C THR A 98 26.92 -15.03 -6.25
N GLU A 99 26.66 -14.02 -5.40
CA GLU A 99 27.34 -12.71 -5.39
C GLU A 99 27.27 -11.95 -6.74
N ASN A 100 26.30 -12.30 -7.58
CA ASN A 100 26.06 -11.66 -8.88
C ASN A 100 24.86 -10.69 -8.85
N LEU A 101 24.40 -10.31 -7.65
CA LEU A 101 23.28 -9.39 -7.49
C LEU A 101 23.66 -8.01 -8.03
N ASN A 102 22.83 -7.51 -8.94
CA ASN A 102 23.03 -6.18 -9.53
C ASN A 102 21.67 -5.49 -9.75
N VAL A 103 21.73 -4.20 -10.02
CA VAL A 103 20.56 -3.34 -10.18
C VAL A 103 19.58 -3.85 -11.24
N THR A 104 20.07 -4.33 -12.37
CA THR A 104 19.24 -4.84 -13.47
C THR A 104 18.45 -6.07 -13.06
N VAL A 105 19.07 -7.01 -12.35
CA VAL A 105 18.39 -8.21 -11.82
C VAL A 105 17.30 -7.81 -10.84
N ILE A 106 17.57 -6.86 -9.95
CA ILE A 106 16.58 -6.36 -8.99
C ILE A 106 15.38 -5.76 -9.73
N TYR A 107 15.60 -4.90 -10.73
CA TYR A 107 14.52 -4.28 -11.50
C TYR A 107 13.66 -5.30 -12.23
N ILE A 108 14.28 -6.25 -12.92
CA ILE A 108 13.55 -7.28 -13.67
C ILE A 108 12.73 -8.16 -12.72
N THR A 109 13.34 -8.63 -11.63
CA THR A 109 12.64 -9.50 -10.67
C THR A 109 11.51 -8.77 -9.96
N LEU A 110 11.68 -7.50 -9.60
CA LEU A 110 10.62 -6.68 -9.02
C LEU A 110 9.46 -6.45 -9.99
N PHE A 111 9.74 -6.23 -11.27
CA PHE A 111 8.69 -6.07 -12.29
C PHE A 111 7.84 -7.35 -12.41
N PHE A 112 8.47 -8.53 -12.51
CA PHE A 112 7.72 -9.79 -12.55
C PHE A 112 7.00 -10.09 -11.25
N HIS A 113 7.60 -9.78 -10.10
CA HIS A 113 6.91 -9.87 -8.82
C HIS A 113 5.70 -8.93 -8.76
N GLY A 114 5.81 -7.72 -9.30
CA GLY A 114 4.70 -6.78 -9.45
C GLY A 114 3.57 -7.35 -10.31
N ILE A 115 3.86 -8.06 -11.40
CA ILE A 115 2.84 -8.79 -12.20
C ILE A 115 2.12 -9.83 -11.32
N GLY A 116 2.88 -10.62 -10.54
CA GLY A 116 2.30 -11.60 -9.64
C GLY A 116 1.35 -10.98 -8.61
N THR A 117 1.75 -9.86 -8.01
CA THR A 117 0.94 -9.18 -6.98
C THR A 117 -0.30 -8.51 -7.54
N VAL A 118 -0.25 -7.95 -8.77
CA VAL A 118 -1.42 -7.33 -9.41
C VAL A 118 -2.48 -8.36 -9.76
N ILE A 119 -2.09 -9.61 -10.01
CA ILE A 119 -3.03 -10.72 -10.24
C ILE A 119 -3.59 -11.25 -8.91
N ASP A 120 -2.73 -11.46 -7.90
CA ASP A 120 -3.12 -12.04 -6.60
C ASP A 120 -4.11 -11.16 -5.83
N PHE A 121 -3.86 -9.87 -5.72
CA PHE A 121 -4.58 -8.99 -4.80
C PHE A 121 -6.08 -8.85 -5.08
N PRO A 122 -6.54 -8.54 -6.31
CA PRO A 122 -7.97 -8.50 -6.63
C PRO A 122 -8.64 -9.87 -6.51
N SER A 123 -7.95 -10.93 -6.97
CA SER A 123 -8.46 -12.30 -6.91
C SER A 123 -8.67 -12.76 -5.48
N ARG A 124 -7.77 -12.41 -4.57
CA ARG A 124 -7.88 -12.69 -3.13
C ARG A 124 -9.09 -11.98 -2.52
N ARG A 125 -9.35 -10.73 -2.86
CA ARG A 125 -10.54 -9.99 -2.38
C ARG A 125 -11.85 -10.57 -2.89
N MET A 126 -11.86 -11.00 -4.15
CA MET A 126 -13.03 -11.68 -4.72
C MET A 126 -13.27 -13.02 -4.03
N LEU A 127 -12.22 -13.84 -3.85
CA LEU A 127 -12.33 -15.11 -3.14
C LEU A 127 -12.79 -14.92 -1.68
N MET A 128 -12.33 -13.87 -1.00
CA MET A 128 -12.80 -13.54 0.35
C MET A 128 -14.29 -13.20 0.36
N PHE A 129 -14.77 -12.46 -0.64
CA PHE A 129 -16.19 -12.15 -0.79
C PHE A 129 -17.02 -13.43 -1.03
N ASP A 130 -16.51 -14.34 -1.87
CA ASP A 130 -17.19 -15.60 -2.19
C ASP A 130 -17.28 -16.52 -0.95
N ILE A 131 -16.25 -16.55 -0.10
CA ILE A 131 -16.23 -17.34 1.14
C ILE A 131 -17.14 -16.77 2.22
N LEU A 132 -17.12 -15.45 2.41
CA LEU A 132 -17.80 -14.78 3.53
C LEU A 132 -19.21 -14.29 3.20
N GLY A 133 -19.49 -14.03 1.92
CA GLY A 133 -20.75 -13.40 1.48
C GLY A 133 -20.90 -11.95 1.95
N ARG A 134 -22.03 -11.33 1.57
CA ARG A 134 -22.32 -9.91 1.88
C ARG A 134 -22.40 -9.62 3.37
N GLU A 135 -22.83 -10.57 4.15
CA GLU A 135 -23.09 -10.39 5.59
C GLU A 135 -21.79 -10.23 6.40
N PHE A 136 -20.74 -11.00 6.05
CA PHE A 136 -19.50 -11.05 6.83
C PHE A 136 -18.30 -10.34 6.17
N ILE A 137 -18.42 -9.87 4.92
CA ILE A 137 -17.32 -9.25 4.19
C ILE A 137 -16.72 -8.03 4.90
N VAL A 138 -17.55 -7.23 5.58
CA VAL A 138 -17.07 -6.05 6.34
C VAL A 138 -16.15 -6.49 7.48
N ARG A 139 -16.50 -7.57 8.19
CA ARG A 139 -15.68 -8.13 9.25
C ARG A 139 -14.39 -8.77 8.70
N GLY A 140 -14.49 -9.45 7.55
CA GLY A 140 -13.33 -10.00 6.84
C GLY A 140 -12.33 -8.92 6.43
N ASN A 141 -12.82 -7.81 5.87
CA ASN A 141 -12.00 -6.66 5.52
C ASN A 141 -11.33 -6.01 6.75
N ALA A 142 -12.02 -5.99 7.89
CA ALA A 142 -11.45 -5.49 9.15
C ALA A 142 -10.29 -6.36 9.64
N VAL A 143 -10.45 -7.69 9.57
CA VAL A 143 -9.37 -8.65 9.88
C VAL A 143 -8.19 -8.44 8.93
N GLU A 144 -8.44 -8.35 7.62
CA GLU A 144 -7.38 -8.12 6.63
C GLU A 144 -6.63 -6.81 6.90
N SER A 145 -7.34 -5.73 7.20
CA SER A 145 -6.74 -4.43 7.51
C SER A 145 -5.88 -4.47 8.77
N PHE A 146 -6.33 -5.18 9.81
CA PHE A 146 -5.55 -5.37 11.03
C PHE A 146 -4.26 -6.16 10.73
N LEU A 147 -4.37 -7.28 10.02
CA LEU A 147 -3.23 -8.11 9.65
C LEU A 147 -2.23 -7.35 8.76
N TRP A 148 -2.71 -6.49 7.86
CA TRP A 148 -1.87 -5.62 7.04
C TRP A 148 -1.04 -4.65 7.88
N GLN A 149 -1.65 -3.95 8.84
CA GLN A 149 -0.94 -3.02 9.71
C GLN A 149 0.06 -3.73 10.62
N PHE A 150 -0.32 -4.92 11.12
CA PHE A 150 0.57 -5.73 11.93
C PHE A 150 1.77 -6.27 11.13
N SER A 151 1.55 -6.61 9.86
CA SER A 151 2.63 -6.98 8.93
C SER A 151 3.58 -5.82 8.65
N LYS A 152 3.05 -4.59 8.56
CA LYS A 152 3.85 -3.37 8.37
C LYS A 152 4.74 -3.07 9.58
N LEU A 153 4.36 -3.52 10.77
CA LEU A 153 5.21 -3.44 11.95
C LEU A 153 6.29 -4.53 11.94
N ILE A 154 5.90 -5.78 11.72
CA ILE A 154 6.80 -6.94 11.85
C ILE A 154 7.76 -7.04 10.65
N GLY A 155 7.29 -6.83 9.43
CA GLY A 155 8.07 -7.01 8.21
C GLY A 155 9.37 -6.20 8.19
N PRO A 156 9.31 -4.88 8.39
CA PRO A 156 10.50 -4.04 8.47
C PRO A 156 11.48 -4.46 9.57
N LEU A 157 10.98 -4.81 10.76
CA LEU A 157 11.84 -5.26 11.87
C LEU A 157 12.57 -6.56 11.53
N LEU A 158 11.89 -7.52 10.91
CA LEU A 158 12.52 -8.74 10.41
C LEU A 158 13.56 -8.42 9.34
N ALA A 159 13.23 -7.60 8.35
CA ALA A 159 14.18 -7.18 7.31
C ALA A 159 15.43 -6.53 7.92
N GLY A 160 15.26 -5.57 8.82
CA GLY A 160 16.37 -4.90 9.50
C GLY A 160 17.22 -5.87 10.31
N PHE A 161 16.60 -6.81 11.05
CA PHE A 161 17.31 -7.84 11.80
C PHE A 161 18.18 -8.72 10.89
N PHE A 162 17.61 -9.23 9.79
CA PHE A 162 18.35 -10.09 8.86
C PHE A 162 19.49 -9.35 8.17
N LEU A 163 19.29 -8.09 7.78
CA LEU A 163 20.32 -7.27 7.15
C LEU A 163 21.44 -6.86 8.11
N THR A 164 21.14 -6.71 9.41
CA THR A 164 22.14 -6.31 10.42
C THR A 164 22.99 -7.48 10.90
N TYR A 165 22.35 -8.64 11.15
CA TYR A 165 23.01 -9.74 11.87
C TYR A 165 23.35 -10.94 10.98
N LEU A 166 22.80 -11.02 9.76
CA LEU A 166 23.03 -12.14 8.86
C LEU A 166 23.57 -11.66 7.52
N SER A 167 22.77 -11.72 6.47
CA SER A 167 23.12 -11.18 5.16
C SER A 167 21.87 -10.86 4.33
N ASP A 168 22.05 -10.11 3.23
CA ASP A 168 21.01 -9.79 2.28
C ASP A 168 20.31 -11.06 1.74
N SER A 169 21.08 -12.10 1.47
CA SER A 169 20.57 -13.39 0.96
C SER A 169 19.60 -14.07 1.94
N TYR A 170 19.87 -14.03 3.24
CA TYR A 170 18.95 -14.59 4.24
C TYR A 170 17.66 -13.77 4.34
N GLY A 171 17.73 -12.46 4.16
CA GLY A 171 16.54 -11.61 4.08
C GLY A 171 15.66 -11.98 2.87
N ILE A 172 16.26 -12.23 1.70
CA ILE A 172 15.56 -12.67 0.50
C ILE A 172 14.98 -14.09 0.70
N LEU A 173 15.73 -15.00 1.34
CA LEU A 173 15.24 -16.34 1.68
C LEU A 173 14.00 -16.27 2.59
N LEU A 174 14.00 -15.37 3.56
CA LEU A 174 12.84 -15.15 4.42
C LEU A 174 11.60 -14.73 3.63
N MET A 175 11.76 -13.86 2.62
CA MET A 175 10.65 -13.51 1.70
C MET A 175 10.11 -14.76 1.00
N ILE A 176 11.00 -15.62 0.46
CA ILE A 176 10.60 -16.88 -0.20
C ILE A 176 9.76 -17.72 0.76
N VAL A 177 10.18 -17.90 2.01
CA VAL A 177 9.45 -18.68 3.02
C VAL A 177 8.03 -18.14 3.19
N PHE A 178 7.86 -16.83 3.35
CA PHE A 178 6.52 -16.23 3.50
C PHE A 178 5.66 -16.39 2.25
N PHE A 179 6.22 -16.24 1.05
CA PHE A 179 5.46 -16.45 -0.19
C PHE A 179 5.15 -17.93 -0.43
N PHE A 180 5.99 -18.88 0.02
CA PHE A 180 5.65 -20.30 0.01
C PHE A 180 4.50 -20.62 0.97
N ILE A 181 4.49 -20.09 2.19
CA ILE A 181 3.35 -20.21 3.11
C ILE A 181 2.07 -19.73 2.42
N THR A 182 2.15 -18.60 1.70
CA THR A 182 1.03 -18.04 0.96
C THR A 182 0.54 -18.98 -0.13
N LEU A 183 1.44 -19.61 -0.88
CA LEU A 183 1.10 -20.58 -1.93
C LEU A 183 0.44 -21.84 -1.34
N ILE A 184 1.06 -22.41 -0.31
CA ILE A 184 0.56 -23.62 0.36
C ILE A 184 -0.84 -23.40 0.93
N THR A 185 -1.06 -22.29 1.64
CA THR A 185 -2.38 -21.97 2.20
C THR A 185 -3.44 -21.81 1.13
N THR A 186 -3.08 -21.26 -0.06
CA THR A 186 -4.02 -21.16 -1.20
C THR A 186 -4.37 -22.52 -1.77
N ILE A 187 -3.39 -23.38 -1.94
CA ILE A 187 -3.64 -24.77 -2.42
C ILE A 187 -4.62 -25.47 -1.47
N MET A 188 -4.46 -25.29 -0.17
CA MET A 188 -5.29 -25.91 0.87
C MET A 188 -6.71 -25.36 0.97
N ILE A 189 -7.04 -24.22 0.32
CA ILE A 189 -8.40 -23.69 0.30
C ILE A 189 -9.26 -24.66 -0.55
N ASP A 190 -10.30 -25.19 0.08
CA ASP A 190 -11.30 -26.01 -0.61
C ASP A 190 -12.45 -25.13 -1.10
N TYR A 191 -12.29 -24.59 -2.30
CA TYR A 191 -13.25 -23.68 -2.92
C TYR A 191 -13.33 -23.95 -4.43
N THR A 192 -14.55 -24.06 -4.90
CA THR A 192 -14.87 -24.12 -6.32
C THR A 192 -15.81 -22.96 -6.64
N GLN A 193 -15.44 -22.16 -7.64
CA GLN A 193 -16.22 -20.97 -8.01
C GLN A 193 -17.59 -21.41 -8.56
N PRO A 194 -18.72 -20.84 -8.06
CA PRO A 194 -20.03 -21.10 -8.63
C PRO A 194 -20.12 -20.62 -10.09
N GLU A 195 -20.70 -21.44 -10.98
CA GLU A 195 -20.83 -21.11 -12.42
C GLU A 195 -21.66 -19.83 -12.72
N ALA A 196 -22.44 -19.36 -11.75
CA ALA A 196 -23.40 -18.26 -11.92
C ALA A 196 -22.76 -16.85 -11.84
N TYR A 197 -21.45 -16.72 -11.54
CA TYR A 197 -20.83 -15.41 -11.37
C TYR A 197 -20.25 -14.89 -12.70
N LYS A 198 -21.13 -14.33 -13.56
CA LYS A 198 -20.71 -13.49 -14.70
C LYS A 198 -21.04 -12.04 -14.35
N PRO A 199 -20.10 -11.26 -13.79
CA PRO A 199 -20.34 -9.83 -13.62
C PRO A 199 -20.51 -9.22 -15.03
N GLN A 200 -21.59 -8.45 -15.22
CA GLN A 200 -21.74 -7.61 -16.40
C GLN A 200 -20.66 -6.55 -16.37
N SER A 201 -19.61 -6.72 -17.17
CA SER A 201 -18.61 -5.67 -17.36
C SER A 201 -19.26 -4.54 -18.16
N GLN A 202 -19.76 -3.52 -17.49
CA GLN A 202 -20.09 -2.27 -18.15
C GLN A 202 -18.80 -1.67 -18.71
N LYS A 203 -18.81 -1.40 -20.03
CA LYS A 203 -17.69 -0.67 -20.68
C LYS A 203 -17.70 0.76 -20.17
N VAL A 204 -16.88 1.02 -19.14
CA VAL A 204 -16.67 2.37 -18.60
C VAL A 204 -15.83 3.17 -19.60
N ARG A 205 -16.29 4.37 -19.96
CA ARG A 205 -15.59 5.31 -20.83
C ARG A 205 -14.91 6.40 -20.01
N ILE A 206 -13.81 6.96 -20.51
CA ILE A 206 -13.11 8.10 -19.86
C ILE A 206 -14.06 9.27 -19.60
N LYS A 207 -15.04 9.48 -20.49
CA LYS A 207 -16.07 10.51 -20.35
C LYS A 207 -16.93 10.33 -19.09
N ASP A 208 -17.18 9.10 -18.67
CA ASP A 208 -18.00 8.78 -17.48
C ASP A 208 -17.28 9.23 -16.21
N TYR A 209 -15.95 9.02 -16.12
CA TYR A 209 -15.12 9.56 -15.04
C TYR A 209 -15.10 11.08 -15.02
N SER A 210 -14.97 11.73 -16.19
CA SER A 210 -14.98 13.19 -16.28
C SER A 210 -16.33 13.78 -15.82
N ASN A 211 -17.42 13.17 -16.20
CA ASN A 211 -18.76 13.60 -15.76
C ASN A 211 -18.93 13.41 -14.24
N LEU A 212 -18.48 12.29 -13.69
CA LEU A 212 -18.55 12.04 -12.24
C LEU A 212 -17.79 13.13 -11.46
N ILE A 213 -16.55 13.45 -11.87
CA ILE A 213 -15.74 14.49 -11.23
C ILE A 213 -16.39 15.88 -11.30
N LYS A 214 -16.99 16.23 -12.44
CA LYS A 214 -17.66 17.52 -12.63
C LYS A 214 -18.91 17.66 -11.76
N ASN A 215 -19.67 16.57 -11.61
CA ASN A 215 -20.93 16.56 -10.91
C ASN A 215 -20.79 16.33 -9.40
N ASN A 216 -19.71 15.69 -8.96
CA ASN A 216 -19.47 15.35 -7.56
C ASN A 216 -18.12 15.91 -7.07
N LYS A 217 -18.17 17.12 -6.51
CA LYS A 217 -16.98 17.81 -5.97
C LYS A 217 -16.33 17.07 -4.80
N ILE A 218 -17.07 16.22 -4.09
CA ILE A 218 -16.52 15.43 -2.97
C ILE A 218 -15.59 14.35 -3.54
N VAL A 219 -16.05 13.62 -4.56
CA VAL A 219 -15.22 12.63 -5.26
C VAL A 219 -13.96 13.31 -5.83
N LEU A 220 -14.09 14.52 -6.42
CA LEU A 220 -12.94 15.30 -6.90
C LEU A 220 -11.92 15.53 -5.78
N VAL A 221 -12.36 16.01 -4.59
CA VAL A 221 -11.44 16.33 -3.47
C VAL A 221 -10.75 15.08 -2.95
N VAL A 222 -11.46 13.95 -2.84
CA VAL A 222 -10.86 12.69 -2.36
C VAL A 222 -9.89 12.13 -3.39
N CYS A 223 -10.22 12.17 -4.67
CA CYS A 223 -9.32 11.75 -5.74
C CYS A 223 -8.05 12.62 -5.79
N ALA A 224 -8.21 13.94 -5.71
CA ALA A 224 -7.08 14.87 -5.67
C ALA A 224 -6.21 14.64 -4.43
N GLY A 225 -6.81 14.50 -3.24
CA GLY A 225 -6.09 14.16 -2.01
C GLY A 225 -5.34 12.82 -2.11
N THR A 226 -5.95 11.82 -2.75
CA THR A 226 -5.31 10.52 -3.02
C THR A 226 -4.09 10.67 -3.91
N ILE A 227 -4.19 11.42 -5.01
CA ILE A 227 -3.05 11.71 -5.89
C ILE A 227 -1.96 12.45 -5.11
N ILE A 228 -2.33 13.46 -4.32
CA ILE A 228 -1.37 14.22 -3.48
C ILE A 228 -0.61 13.29 -2.53
N MET A 229 -1.31 12.39 -1.84
CA MET A 229 -0.67 11.44 -0.93
C MET A 229 0.28 10.49 -1.68
N ASN A 230 -0.10 10.01 -2.86
CA ASN A 230 0.75 9.13 -3.67
C ASN A 230 1.94 9.85 -4.32
N LEU A 231 1.83 11.14 -4.59
CA LEU A 231 2.92 11.93 -5.18
C LEU A 231 3.88 12.47 -4.12
N PHE A 232 3.37 12.93 -2.97
CA PHE A 232 4.13 13.76 -2.04
C PHE A 232 4.36 13.11 -0.67
N MET A 233 3.66 12.02 -0.34
CA MET A 233 3.79 11.37 0.96
C MET A 233 4.42 9.98 0.88
N PHE A 234 3.80 9.03 0.18
CA PHE A 234 4.23 7.62 0.23
C PHE A 234 5.64 7.35 -0.32
N PRO A 235 6.16 8.04 -1.36
CA PRO A 235 7.49 7.77 -1.87
C PRO A 235 8.63 8.10 -0.91
N GLN A 236 8.36 8.88 0.16
CA GLN A 236 9.36 9.23 1.19
C GLN A 236 10.01 8.00 1.85
N GLN A 237 9.33 6.85 1.87
CA GLN A 237 9.89 5.63 2.45
C GLN A 237 11.18 5.19 1.74
N SER A 238 11.30 5.48 0.44
CA SER A 238 12.52 5.21 -0.32
C SER A 238 13.71 6.10 0.08
N MET A 239 13.42 7.23 0.75
CA MET A 239 14.47 8.13 1.28
C MET A 239 14.95 7.74 2.68
N ALA A 240 14.30 6.77 3.33
CA ALA A 240 14.59 6.41 4.71
C ALA A 240 16.06 6.00 4.95
N PRO A 241 16.74 5.18 4.11
CA PRO A 241 18.15 4.85 4.32
C PRO A 241 19.06 6.05 4.15
N PHE A 242 18.80 6.94 3.19
CA PHE A 242 19.57 8.18 3.00
C PHE A 242 19.48 9.09 4.23
N ILE A 243 18.28 9.31 4.75
CA ILE A 243 18.08 10.11 5.96
C ILE A 243 18.72 9.43 7.17
N ALA A 244 18.61 8.11 7.31
CA ALA A 244 19.24 7.39 8.41
C ALA A 244 20.76 7.59 8.42
N VAL A 245 21.41 7.52 7.25
CA VAL A 245 22.87 7.62 7.13
C VAL A 245 23.34 9.07 7.11
N GLU A 246 22.80 9.90 6.22
CA GLU A 246 23.32 11.24 5.94
C GLU A 246 22.90 12.28 6.98
N VAL A 247 21.73 12.12 7.61
CA VAL A 247 21.16 13.10 8.53
C VAL A 247 21.24 12.62 9.98
N LEU A 248 20.91 11.36 10.23
CA LEU A 248 20.81 10.82 11.59
C LEU A 248 22.07 10.09 12.05
N GLY A 249 23.11 9.96 11.19
CA GLY A 249 24.37 9.31 11.52
C GLY A 249 24.23 7.84 11.96
N ARG A 250 23.27 7.13 11.42
CA ARG A 250 22.97 5.71 11.68
C ARG A 250 23.26 4.87 10.47
N SER A 251 23.32 3.54 10.62
CA SER A 251 23.40 2.66 9.46
C SER A 251 22.07 2.60 8.70
N ALA A 252 22.10 2.21 7.42
CA ALA A 252 20.93 2.15 6.55
C ALA A 252 19.82 1.23 7.11
N GLU A 253 20.20 0.18 7.85
CA GLU A 253 19.29 -0.78 8.47
C GLU A 253 18.36 -0.13 9.51
N PHE A 254 18.77 0.98 10.14
CA PHE A 254 17.92 1.74 11.07
C PHE A 254 16.69 2.34 10.40
N SER A 255 16.67 2.47 9.06
CA SER A 255 15.47 2.86 8.31
C SER A 255 14.31 1.88 8.51
N SER A 256 14.60 0.60 8.79
CA SER A 256 13.60 -0.41 9.12
C SER A 256 12.79 -0.05 10.37
N ILE A 257 13.44 0.51 11.40
CA ILE A 257 12.80 0.97 12.64
C ILE A 257 11.94 2.20 12.36
N ILE A 258 12.40 3.13 11.50
CA ILE A 258 11.62 4.32 11.10
C ILE A 258 10.29 3.88 10.47
N ILE A 259 10.33 2.93 9.53
CA ILE A 259 9.12 2.41 8.87
C ILE A 259 8.22 1.62 9.84
N ALA A 260 8.82 0.86 10.76
CA ALA A 260 8.07 0.13 11.78
C ALA A 260 7.35 1.06 12.76
N VAL A 261 7.99 2.14 13.21
CA VAL A 261 7.39 3.14 14.12
C VAL A 261 6.25 3.88 13.44
N GLU A 262 6.35 4.18 12.14
CA GLU A 262 5.22 4.70 11.34
C GLU A 262 4.00 3.76 11.43
N ALA A 263 4.22 2.44 11.34
CA ALA A 263 3.14 1.46 11.48
C ALA A 263 2.52 1.45 12.89
N VAL A 264 3.32 1.63 13.95
CA VAL A 264 2.81 1.76 15.33
C VAL A 264 1.85 2.96 15.42
N GLY A 265 2.24 4.11 14.90
CA GLY A 265 1.37 5.28 14.85
C GLY A 265 0.07 5.02 14.11
N ALA A 266 0.15 4.33 12.97
CA ALA A 266 -1.02 3.95 12.18
C ALA A 266 -1.95 2.98 12.93
N MET A 267 -1.40 2.01 13.68
CA MET A 267 -2.19 1.07 14.48
C MET A 267 -2.94 1.79 15.62
N ILE A 268 -2.29 2.70 16.32
CA ILE A 268 -2.92 3.48 17.40
C ILE A 268 -4.11 4.27 16.85
N THR A 269 -3.94 4.97 15.72
CA THR A 269 -5.05 5.71 15.08
C THR A 269 -6.16 4.78 14.62
N GLY A 270 -5.83 3.63 14.05
CA GLY A 270 -6.83 2.64 13.64
C GLY A 270 -7.72 2.19 14.80
N MET A 271 -7.13 1.96 15.99
CA MET A 271 -7.86 1.61 17.20
C MET A 271 -8.78 2.76 17.68
N PHE A 272 -8.29 4.00 17.65
CA PHE A 272 -9.09 5.17 18.00
C PHE A 272 -10.27 5.38 17.06
N ILE A 273 -10.02 5.31 15.74
CA ILE A 273 -11.08 5.47 14.72
C ILE A 273 -12.16 4.38 14.87
N PHE A 274 -11.77 3.14 15.19
CA PHE A 274 -12.72 2.04 15.40
C PHE A 274 -13.66 2.27 16.58
N GLY A 275 -13.17 2.91 17.65
CA GLY A 275 -13.96 3.20 18.86
C GLY A 275 -14.79 4.50 18.82
N MET A 276 -14.56 5.35 17.81
CA MET A 276 -15.21 6.68 17.72
C MET A 276 -16.43 6.66 16.80
N ASN A 277 -17.53 7.29 17.25
CA ASN A 277 -18.65 7.60 16.37
C ASN A 277 -18.32 8.84 15.54
N ILE A 278 -17.76 8.63 14.35
CA ILE A 278 -17.25 9.69 13.49
C ILE A 278 -18.41 10.31 12.71
N LYS A 279 -18.83 11.50 13.12
CA LYS A 279 -19.89 12.25 12.42
C LYS A 279 -19.39 12.92 11.14
N ARG A 280 -18.16 13.48 11.13
CA ARG A 280 -17.62 14.29 10.01
C ARG A 280 -16.41 13.62 9.36
N ILE A 281 -16.68 12.53 8.64
CA ILE A 281 -15.63 11.67 8.05
C ILE A 281 -14.75 12.40 7.02
N GLY A 282 -15.31 13.38 6.29
CA GLY A 282 -14.54 14.17 5.32
C GLY A 282 -13.51 15.09 5.98
N ILE A 283 -13.81 15.67 7.14
CA ILE A 283 -12.85 16.48 7.90
C ILE A 283 -11.68 15.61 8.35
N ILE A 284 -11.96 14.40 8.84
CA ILE A 284 -10.92 13.46 9.26
C ILE A 284 -9.99 13.14 8.08
N PHE A 285 -10.54 12.84 6.90
CA PHE A 285 -9.74 12.62 5.70
C PHE A 285 -8.76 13.77 5.44
N ALA A 286 -9.24 15.01 5.44
CA ALA A 286 -8.41 16.18 5.15
C ALA A 286 -7.37 16.46 6.25
N VAL A 287 -7.78 16.44 7.51
CA VAL A 287 -6.92 16.74 8.66
C VAL A 287 -5.81 15.71 8.80
N PHE A 288 -6.14 14.41 8.72
CA PHE A 288 -5.13 13.36 8.87
C PHE A 288 -4.17 13.29 7.68
N SER A 289 -4.65 13.58 6.45
CA SER A 289 -3.76 13.76 5.30
C SER A 289 -2.80 14.93 5.48
N ALA A 290 -3.28 16.06 6.00
CA ALA A 290 -2.44 17.22 6.29
C ALA A 290 -1.45 16.93 7.44
N ILE A 291 -1.86 16.22 8.49
CA ILE A 291 -0.98 15.80 9.60
C ILE A 291 0.20 14.96 9.08
N SER A 292 -0.05 14.00 8.19
CA SER A 292 1.03 13.18 7.64
C SER A 292 2.01 13.98 6.79
N LEU A 293 1.50 14.83 5.89
CA LEU A 293 2.33 15.67 5.03
C LEU A 293 3.14 16.71 5.83
N PHE A 294 2.47 17.39 6.76
CA PHE A 294 3.13 18.38 7.62
C PHE A 294 4.11 17.72 8.61
N GLY A 295 3.76 16.54 9.11
CA GLY A 295 4.65 15.74 9.95
C GLY A 295 5.95 15.37 9.24
N LEU A 296 5.91 14.99 7.97
CA LEU A 296 7.12 14.75 7.17
C LEU A 296 7.95 16.03 6.94
N PHE A 297 7.30 17.18 6.75
CA PHE A 297 7.99 18.45 6.70
C PHE A 297 8.75 18.71 8.01
N ILE A 298 8.13 18.52 9.16
CA ILE A 298 8.81 18.67 10.48
C ILE A 298 9.93 17.63 10.63
N TYR A 299 9.68 16.36 10.21
CA TYR A 299 10.67 15.29 10.23
C TYR A 299 11.97 15.66 9.52
N SER A 300 11.89 16.39 8.41
CA SER A 300 13.05 16.80 7.62
C SER A 300 14.02 17.75 8.33
N PHE A 301 13.63 18.34 9.45
CA PHE A 301 14.49 19.21 10.26
C PHE A 301 15.10 18.48 11.46
N SER A 302 14.70 17.24 11.72
CA SER A 302 15.17 16.47 12.86
C SER A 302 16.52 15.80 12.56
N GLU A 303 17.53 16.14 13.34
CA GLU A 303 18.87 15.51 13.30
C GLU A 303 19.04 14.50 14.45
N ASN A 304 18.08 14.42 15.36
CA ASN A 304 18.10 13.49 16.49
C ASN A 304 17.24 12.26 16.17
N TYR A 305 17.83 11.08 16.24
CA TYR A 305 17.16 9.83 15.87
C TYR A 305 15.89 9.56 16.70
N ILE A 306 15.95 9.76 18.03
CA ILE A 306 14.79 9.51 18.91
C ILE A 306 13.66 10.51 18.63
N LEU A 307 13.99 11.78 18.44
CA LEU A 307 13.02 12.81 18.06
C LEU A 307 12.38 12.48 16.71
N SER A 308 13.18 12.04 15.75
CA SER A 308 12.72 11.60 14.43
C SER A 308 11.71 10.45 14.53
N LEU A 309 11.95 9.46 15.38
CA LEU A 309 11.00 8.36 15.63
C LEU A 309 9.68 8.89 16.22
N GLY A 310 9.74 9.84 17.17
CA GLY A 310 8.54 10.48 17.72
C GLY A 310 7.72 11.20 16.64
N ILE A 311 8.36 11.95 15.74
CA ILE A 311 7.69 12.64 14.64
C ILE A 311 7.09 11.66 13.64
N ILE A 312 7.81 10.61 13.27
CA ILE A 312 7.33 9.57 12.36
C ILE A 312 6.12 8.80 12.92
N LEU A 313 6.06 8.62 14.23
CA LEU A 313 4.89 8.04 14.88
C LEU A 313 3.63 8.91 14.62
N PHE A 314 3.75 10.24 14.70
CA PHE A 314 2.65 11.17 14.35
C PHE A 314 2.34 11.17 12.85
N VAL A 315 3.34 11.00 11.99
CA VAL A 315 3.10 10.77 10.55
C VAL A 315 2.24 9.54 10.34
N GLY A 316 2.54 8.45 11.06
CA GLY A 316 1.75 7.22 11.05
C GLY A 316 0.29 7.44 11.43
N PHE A 317 0.01 8.29 12.44
CA PHE A 317 -1.37 8.67 12.78
C PHE A 317 -2.10 9.26 11.57
N GLY A 318 -1.45 10.17 10.84
CA GLY A 318 -2.03 10.79 9.66
C GLY A 318 -2.35 9.79 8.55
N ILE A 319 -1.43 8.85 8.28
CA ILE A 319 -1.60 7.83 7.24
C ILE A 319 -2.81 6.95 7.51
N ALA A 320 -3.00 6.49 8.74
CA ALA A 320 -4.10 5.61 9.08
C ALA A 320 -5.45 6.32 8.97
N GLY A 321 -5.53 7.59 9.41
CA GLY A 321 -6.74 8.39 9.28
C GLY A 321 -7.12 8.61 7.81
N PHE A 322 -6.15 8.92 6.95
CA PHE A 322 -6.32 8.99 5.50
C PHE A 322 -6.84 7.66 4.94
N GLY A 323 -6.14 6.55 5.22
CA GLY A 323 -6.48 5.23 4.68
C GLY A 323 -7.86 4.73 5.10
N ALA A 324 -8.23 4.93 6.37
CA ALA A 324 -9.53 4.51 6.89
C ALA A 324 -10.71 5.30 6.29
N THR A 325 -10.49 6.57 5.94
CA THR A 325 -11.57 7.46 5.51
C THR A 325 -11.69 7.62 4.00
N GLN A 326 -10.61 7.43 3.25
CA GLN A 326 -10.54 7.61 1.80
C GLN A 326 -11.67 6.91 1.02
N ALA A 327 -11.76 5.60 1.15
CA ALA A 327 -12.78 4.82 0.44
C ALA A 327 -14.18 5.08 1.01
N SER A 328 -14.29 5.27 2.33
CA SER A 328 -15.57 5.52 2.99
C SER A 328 -16.21 6.84 2.55
N VAL A 329 -15.40 7.90 2.40
CA VAL A 329 -15.90 9.20 1.91
C VAL A 329 -16.47 9.07 0.49
N VAL A 330 -15.76 8.35 -0.41
CA VAL A 330 -16.25 8.12 -1.78
C VAL A 330 -17.56 7.31 -1.77
N GLN A 331 -17.63 6.27 -0.95
CA GLN A 331 -18.81 5.40 -0.87
C GLN A 331 -20.03 6.15 -0.32
N LEU A 332 -19.86 7.03 0.68
CA LEU A 332 -20.94 7.81 1.28
C LEU A 332 -21.40 8.97 0.38
N SER A 333 -20.51 9.49 -0.47
CA SER A 333 -20.82 10.62 -1.34
C SER A 333 -21.37 10.22 -2.72
N THR A 334 -21.54 8.92 -3.00
CA THR A 334 -21.97 8.40 -4.30
C THR A 334 -23.22 7.53 -4.19
N ASN A 335 -24.10 7.62 -5.20
CA ASN A 335 -25.26 6.75 -5.34
C ASN A 335 -24.83 5.32 -5.71
N ASN A 336 -25.72 4.34 -5.50
CA ASN A 336 -25.45 2.94 -5.78
C ASN A 336 -24.97 2.67 -7.23
N ASN A 337 -25.49 3.44 -8.21
CA ASN A 337 -25.12 3.31 -9.63
C ASN A 337 -23.77 3.96 -9.94
N GLU A 338 -23.36 5.01 -9.24
CA GLU A 338 -22.11 5.75 -9.45
C GLU A 338 -20.96 5.18 -8.63
N ARG A 339 -21.25 4.48 -7.54
CA ARG A 339 -20.24 3.96 -6.60
C ARG A 339 -19.18 3.08 -7.24
N PRO A 340 -19.51 2.11 -8.13
CA PRO A 340 -18.50 1.31 -8.80
C PRO A 340 -17.55 2.14 -9.67
N LEU A 341 -18.11 3.14 -10.36
CA LEU A 341 -17.34 4.07 -11.18
C LEU A 341 -16.38 4.93 -10.32
N ALA A 342 -16.88 5.46 -9.20
CA ALA A 342 -16.12 6.28 -8.28
C ALA A 342 -14.97 5.48 -7.60
N MET A 343 -15.23 4.23 -7.22
CA MET A 343 -14.20 3.34 -6.68
C MET A 343 -13.15 2.96 -7.72
N GLY A 344 -13.57 2.77 -8.98
CA GLY A 344 -12.64 2.59 -10.10
C GLY A 344 -11.73 3.80 -10.31
N LEU A 345 -12.30 5.01 -10.26
CA LEU A 345 -11.54 6.27 -10.34
C LEU A 345 -10.54 6.39 -9.18
N LEU A 346 -10.96 6.06 -7.96
CA LEU A 346 -10.08 6.05 -6.79
C LEU A 346 -8.90 5.10 -6.97
N SER A 347 -9.14 3.92 -7.54
CA SER A 347 -8.07 2.96 -7.85
C SER A 347 -7.06 3.51 -8.86
N ILE A 348 -7.52 4.25 -9.87
CA ILE A 348 -6.64 4.95 -10.82
C ILE A 348 -5.80 6.01 -10.09
N CYS A 349 -6.40 6.77 -9.17
CA CYS A 349 -5.67 7.77 -8.38
C CYS A 349 -4.60 7.13 -7.47
N ILE A 350 -4.87 5.97 -6.89
CA ILE A 350 -3.88 5.18 -6.13
C ILE A 350 -2.73 4.74 -7.06
N GLY A 351 -3.02 4.40 -8.31
CA GLY A 351 -2.04 4.05 -9.34
C GLY A 351 -1.09 5.19 -9.77
N SER A 352 -1.18 6.38 -9.19
CA SER A 352 -0.25 7.48 -9.46
C SER A 352 1.10 7.38 -8.71
N SER A 353 1.27 6.39 -7.84
CA SER A 353 2.48 6.18 -7.02
C SER A 353 3.80 6.13 -7.83
N PRO A 354 3.90 5.50 -9.01
CA PRO A 354 5.13 5.54 -9.81
C PRO A 354 5.58 6.95 -10.18
N ILE A 355 4.63 7.85 -10.43
CA ILE A 355 4.93 9.27 -10.75
C ILE A 355 5.55 9.94 -9.53
N GLY A 356 5.01 9.70 -8.34
CA GLY A 356 5.56 10.20 -7.09
C GLY A 356 6.96 9.67 -6.81
N SER A 357 7.19 8.38 -7.02
CA SER A 357 8.52 7.76 -6.86
C SER A 357 9.53 8.36 -7.84
N PHE A 358 9.14 8.57 -9.10
CA PHE A 358 10.00 9.23 -10.10
C PHE A 358 10.35 10.67 -9.67
N LEU A 359 9.37 11.44 -9.20
CA LEU A 359 9.57 12.81 -8.74
C LEU A 359 10.55 12.85 -7.54
N TYR A 360 10.33 11.99 -6.54
CA TYR A 360 11.22 11.89 -5.37
C TYR A 360 12.65 11.51 -5.77
N GLY A 361 12.80 10.48 -6.60
CA GLY A 361 14.11 10.01 -7.05
C GLY A 361 14.88 11.09 -7.81
N THR A 362 14.24 11.74 -8.76
CA THR A 362 14.89 12.78 -9.59
C THR A 362 15.28 14.00 -8.75
N ILE A 363 14.44 14.45 -7.84
CA ILE A 363 14.75 15.62 -6.99
C ILE A 363 15.83 15.23 -5.95
N ALA A 364 15.71 14.05 -5.33
CA ALA A 364 16.70 13.63 -4.35
C ALA A 364 18.09 13.37 -4.93
N GLU A 365 18.16 12.89 -6.16
CA GLU A 365 19.44 12.72 -6.87
C GLU A 365 20.19 14.05 -7.07
N ASN A 366 19.47 15.15 -7.28
CA ASN A 366 20.07 16.45 -7.56
C ASN A 366 20.23 17.33 -6.31
N TYR A 367 19.36 17.19 -5.32
CA TYR A 367 19.29 18.11 -4.17
C TYR A 367 19.40 17.39 -2.82
N GLY A 368 19.54 16.06 -2.81
CA GLY A 368 19.61 15.25 -1.61
C GLY A 368 18.25 14.85 -1.01
N ALA A 369 18.26 13.76 -0.25
CA ALA A 369 17.05 13.17 0.32
C ALA A 369 16.36 14.09 1.34
N GLN A 370 17.13 14.76 2.20
CA GLN A 370 16.61 15.65 3.25
C GLN A 370 15.79 16.82 2.67
N LEU A 371 16.34 17.52 1.64
CA LEU A 371 15.63 18.64 1.00
C LEU A 371 14.40 18.14 0.25
N THR A 372 14.47 16.96 -0.37
CA THR A 372 13.32 16.35 -1.04
C THR A 372 12.18 16.07 -0.08
N VAL A 373 12.47 15.47 1.09
CA VAL A 373 11.46 15.22 2.14
C VAL A 373 10.99 16.52 2.79
N ARG A 374 11.74 17.62 2.71
CA ARG A 374 11.32 18.94 3.18
C ARG A 374 10.31 19.59 2.23
N PHE A 375 10.64 19.68 0.95
CA PHE A 375 9.86 20.50 0.02
C PHE A 375 8.66 19.75 -0.59
N LEU A 376 8.77 18.47 -0.91
CA LEU A 376 7.67 17.75 -1.54
C LEU A 376 6.46 17.60 -0.62
N PRO A 377 6.58 17.12 0.64
CA PRO A 377 5.41 17.00 1.51
C PRO A 377 4.76 18.34 1.84
N ILE A 378 5.52 19.41 2.07
CA ILE A 378 4.92 20.72 2.36
C ILE A 378 4.19 21.29 1.14
N THR A 379 4.72 21.08 -0.06
CA THR A 379 4.03 21.42 -1.30
C THR A 379 2.72 20.65 -1.43
N GLY A 380 2.73 19.34 -1.17
CA GLY A 380 1.53 18.51 -1.14
C GLY A 380 0.52 18.99 -0.10
N CYS A 381 0.99 19.38 1.10
CA CYS A 381 0.14 19.91 2.17
C CYS A 381 -0.54 21.23 1.76
N ILE A 382 0.20 22.16 1.17
CA ILE A 382 -0.34 23.44 0.69
C ILE A 382 -1.38 23.22 -0.40
N ILE A 383 -1.11 22.35 -1.37
CA ILE A 383 -2.06 22.02 -2.46
C ILE A 383 -3.32 21.38 -1.88
N LEU A 384 -3.19 20.43 -0.94
CA LEU A 384 -4.32 19.78 -0.29
C LEU A 384 -5.21 20.79 0.45
N VAL A 385 -4.60 21.63 1.28
CA VAL A 385 -5.32 22.66 2.04
C VAL A 385 -6.02 23.64 1.09
N ALA A 386 -5.34 24.09 0.04
CA ALA A 386 -5.93 24.98 -0.98
C ALA A 386 -7.16 24.33 -1.64
N ILE A 387 -7.07 23.06 -2.06
CA ILE A 387 -8.21 22.33 -2.65
C ILE A 387 -9.38 22.22 -1.67
N VAL A 388 -9.11 21.88 -0.41
CA VAL A 388 -10.15 21.76 0.63
C VAL A 388 -10.84 23.09 0.88
N LEU A 389 -10.09 24.19 0.98
CA LEU A 389 -10.64 25.55 1.21
C LEU A 389 -11.42 26.07 0.00
N ILE A 390 -10.89 25.93 -1.21
CA ILE A 390 -11.54 26.41 -2.44
C ILE A 390 -12.84 25.67 -2.71
N THR A 391 -12.85 24.34 -2.51
CA THR A 391 -14.04 23.53 -2.82
C THR A 391 -15.10 23.64 -1.75
N ASN A 392 -14.70 23.87 -0.49
CA ASN A 392 -15.58 24.04 0.68
C ASN A 392 -16.70 22.97 0.81
N VAL A 393 -16.40 21.72 0.43
CA VAL A 393 -17.41 20.63 0.43
C VAL A 393 -17.11 19.53 1.44
N ILE A 394 -15.86 19.45 1.93
CA ILE A 394 -15.40 18.33 2.74
C ILE A 394 -16.12 18.22 4.10
N HIS A 395 -16.61 19.36 4.64
CA HIS A 395 -17.36 19.44 5.88
C HIS A 395 -18.81 18.93 5.75
N LYS A 396 -19.33 18.84 4.52
CA LYS A 396 -20.72 18.39 4.22
C LYS A 396 -20.88 16.87 4.29
N ILE A 397 -19.79 16.13 4.46
CA ILE A 397 -19.82 14.67 4.48
C ILE A 397 -20.00 14.21 5.91
N SER A 398 -21.22 13.81 6.25
CA SER A 398 -21.57 13.22 7.54
C SER A 398 -21.94 11.75 7.37
N SER A 399 -21.66 10.94 8.39
CA SER A 399 -22.14 9.56 8.47
C SER A 399 -23.66 9.50 8.80
N GLU A 400 -24.26 10.62 9.16
CA GLU A 400 -25.69 10.74 9.53
C GLU A 400 -26.60 11.08 8.33
N ASP A 401 -26.04 11.43 7.16
CA ASP A 401 -26.82 11.84 5.97
C ASP A 401 -27.43 10.64 5.20
N LYS A 402 -27.97 9.63 5.92
CA LYS A 402 -28.79 8.55 5.34
C LYS A 402 -29.96 8.17 6.23
#